data_92812ab88f48dde2988d26212ecdb563
#
_entry.id   92812ab88f48dde2988d26212ecdb563
#
_cell.length_a   1.000
_cell.length_b   1.000
_cell.length_c   1.000
_cell.angle_alpha   90.00
_cell.angle_beta   90.00
_cell.angle_gamma   90.00
#
_symmetry.space_group_name_H-M   'P 1'
#
loop_
_entity.id
_entity.type
_entity.pdbx_description
1 polymer ?
#
loop_
_entity_poly.entity_id
_entity_poly.type
_entity_poly.pdbx_seq_one_letter_code
_entity_poly.pdbx_strand_id
1 'polypeptide(L)'
;MKNLLIIILAIAIASCGNSKKKDSDNKKMNIAAAGATFPLPFYNLAFKTYQEKTGNTVTYGGIGSGGGIRSLKDKIVDFGGSDAYLSDAEMQEMPYATVHIP
;
A
#
# COMPACT_ATOMS: atom_id res chain seq x y z
N MET A 1 -15.13 -3.67 -60.28
CA MET A 1 -15.03 -4.56 -59.09
C MET A 1 -13.63 -4.71 -58.55
N LYS A 2 -12.60 -4.71 -59.36
CA LYS A 2 -11.21 -4.80 -58.85
C LYS A 2 -10.75 -3.59 -58.01
N ASN A 3 -11.27 -2.41 -58.30
CA ASN A 3 -10.85 -1.19 -57.57
C ASN A 3 -11.52 -1.03 -56.21
N LEU A 4 -12.63 -1.69 -55.94
CA LEU A 4 -13.33 -1.65 -54.67
C LEU A 4 -12.59 -2.47 -53.60
N LEU A 5 -11.94 -3.56 -54.01
CA LEU A 5 -11.18 -4.45 -53.12
C LEU A 5 -9.89 -3.79 -52.63
N ILE A 6 -9.27 -2.94 -53.46
CA ILE A 6 -8.04 -2.20 -53.13
C ILE A 6 -8.32 -1.09 -52.10
N ILE A 7 -9.49 -0.45 -52.18
CA ILE A 7 -9.90 0.61 -51.25
C ILE A 7 -10.19 0.03 -49.86
N ILE A 8 -10.77 -1.17 -49.79
CA ILE A 8 -11.05 -1.82 -48.51
C ILE A 8 -9.75 -2.25 -47.79
N LEU A 9 -8.73 -2.63 -48.56
CA LEU A 9 -7.45 -3.04 -47.97
C LEU A 9 -6.63 -1.85 -47.44
N ALA A 10 -6.80 -0.66 -48.03
CA ALA A 10 -6.10 0.56 -47.61
C ALA A 10 -6.64 1.14 -46.30
N ILE A 11 -7.89 0.87 -45.93
CA ILE A 11 -8.53 1.38 -44.71
C ILE A 11 -8.12 0.54 -43.46
N ALA A 12 -7.66 -0.68 -43.65
CA ALA A 12 -7.27 -1.57 -42.56
C ALA A 12 -5.91 -1.25 -41.92
N ILE A 13 -5.10 -0.37 -42.54
CA ILE A 13 -3.73 -0.08 -42.07
C ILE A 13 -3.66 1.20 -41.21
N ALA A 14 -4.72 1.98 -41.13
CA ALA A 14 -4.77 3.24 -40.40
C ALA A 14 -5.16 3.07 -38.90
N SER A 15 -5.32 1.85 -38.41
CA SER A 15 -5.77 1.56 -37.01
C SER A 15 -4.68 1.10 -36.06
N CYS A 16 -3.41 1.32 -36.34
CA CYS A 16 -2.31 1.04 -35.40
C CYS A 16 -1.60 2.31 -35.02
N GLY A 17 -2.27 3.19 -34.30
CA GLY A 17 -1.71 4.44 -33.80
C GLY A 17 -2.34 4.88 -32.50
N ASN A 18 -2.69 3.96 -31.60
CA ASN A 18 -3.02 4.33 -30.24
C ASN A 18 -1.90 3.84 -29.30
N SER A 19 -0.84 4.61 -29.25
CA SER A 19 0.08 4.56 -28.13
C SER A 19 -0.74 4.88 -26.89
N LYS A 20 -1.25 3.85 -26.21
CA LYS A 20 -1.66 3.99 -24.83
C LYS A 20 -0.42 4.51 -24.09
N LYS A 21 -0.38 5.81 -23.79
CA LYS A 21 0.38 6.30 -22.67
C LYS A 21 0.08 5.31 -21.56
N LYS A 22 1.09 4.60 -21.08
CA LYS A 22 1.09 4.04 -19.76
C LYS A 22 0.92 5.25 -18.83
N ASP A 23 -0.30 5.58 -18.48
CA ASP A 23 -0.55 6.21 -17.23
C ASP A 23 0.06 5.24 -16.22
N SER A 24 1.16 5.65 -15.62
CA SER A 24 1.63 5.02 -14.40
C SER A 24 0.46 5.23 -13.45
N ASP A 25 -0.33 4.20 -13.31
CA ASP A 25 -1.41 4.10 -12.36
C ASP A 25 -0.74 4.29 -11.00
N ASN A 26 -0.72 5.53 -10.53
CA ASN A 26 -0.18 5.90 -9.23
C ASN A 26 -1.21 5.42 -8.21
N LYS A 27 -1.30 4.09 -8.08
CA LYS A 27 -2.21 3.41 -7.20
C LYS A 27 -1.86 3.83 -5.77
N LYS A 28 -2.67 4.72 -5.24
CA LYS A 28 -2.58 5.16 -3.86
C LYS A 28 -2.66 3.96 -2.94
N MET A 29 -1.74 3.87 -2.00
CA MET A 29 -1.69 2.80 -1.01
C MET A 29 -2.41 3.22 0.27
N ASN A 30 -3.09 2.26 0.86
CA ASN A 30 -3.62 2.37 2.21
C ASN A 30 -2.81 1.44 3.11
N ILE A 31 -2.13 2.00 4.10
CA ILE A 31 -1.33 1.28 5.06
C ILE A 31 -2.13 1.22 6.37
N ALA A 32 -2.34 0.03 6.88
CA ALA A 32 -3.03 -0.19 8.14
C ALA A 32 -2.04 -0.48 9.26
N ALA A 33 -2.23 0.15 10.40
CA ALA A 33 -1.39 -0.06 11.57
C ALA A 33 -2.20 -0.01 12.86
N ALA A 34 -1.70 -0.64 13.90
CA ALA A 34 -2.29 -0.60 15.23
C ALA A 34 -1.22 -0.81 16.31
N GLY A 35 -1.52 -0.39 17.53
CA GLY A 35 -0.63 -0.64 18.64
C GLY A 35 -0.74 0.37 19.76
N ALA A 36 0.38 0.68 20.37
CA ALA A 36 0.50 1.58 21.50
C ALA A 36 -0.22 2.91 21.25
N THR A 37 -0.81 3.45 22.30
CA THR A 37 -1.61 4.69 22.22
C THR A 37 -0.77 5.96 22.40
N PHE A 38 0.38 5.87 23.04
CA PHE A 38 1.19 7.05 23.37
C PHE A 38 1.67 7.83 22.11
N PRO A 39 1.98 7.21 20.95
CA PRO A 39 2.44 7.95 19.77
C PRO A 39 1.32 8.56 18.94
N LEU A 40 0.05 8.33 19.28
CA LEU A 40 -1.10 8.80 18.49
C LEU A 40 -1.06 10.29 18.14
N PRO A 41 -0.78 11.22 19.06
CA PRO A 41 -0.76 12.65 18.71
C PRO A 41 0.29 12.97 17.64
N PHE A 42 1.45 12.33 17.71
CA PHE A 42 2.51 12.46 16.72
C PHE A 42 2.12 11.79 15.40
N TYR A 43 1.61 10.57 15.45
CA TYR A 43 1.21 9.81 14.27
C TYR A 43 0.08 10.50 13.51
N ASN A 44 -0.90 11.06 14.20
CA ASN A 44 -1.99 11.80 13.54
C ASN A 44 -1.46 12.93 12.67
N LEU A 45 -0.47 13.68 13.18
CA LEU A 45 0.15 14.77 12.42
C LEU A 45 1.04 14.24 11.30
N ALA A 46 1.92 13.27 11.61
CA ALA A 46 2.87 12.72 10.66
C ALA A 46 2.16 12.02 9.48
N PHE A 47 1.13 11.24 9.75
CA PHE A 47 0.41 10.50 8.71
C PHE A 47 -0.47 11.41 7.86
N LYS A 48 -1.03 12.47 8.45
CA LYS A 48 -1.71 13.51 7.69
C LYS A 48 -0.75 14.19 6.71
N THR A 49 0.41 14.59 7.18
CA THR A 49 1.44 15.23 6.34
C THR A 49 1.94 14.27 5.24
N TYR A 50 2.11 13.01 5.58
CA TYR A 50 2.49 11.98 4.60
C TYR A 50 1.43 11.81 3.51
N GLN A 51 0.16 11.77 3.88
CA GLN A 51 -0.95 11.69 2.94
C GLN A 51 -1.00 12.92 2.01
N GLU A 52 -0.83 14.11 2.56
CA GLU A 52 -0.81 15.36 1.78
C GLU A 52 0.33 15.37 0.75
N LYS A 53 1.48 14.82 1.11
CA LYS A 53 2.67 14.78 0.24
C LYS A 53 2.66 13.66 -0.79
N THR A 54 2.11 12.51 -0.46
CA THR A 54 2.22 11.29 -1.29
C THR A 54 0.90 10.82 -1.88
N GLY A 55 -0.23 11.23 -1.28
CA GLY A 55 -1.55 10.70 -1.58
C GLY A 55 -1.82 9.32 -0.97
N ASN A 56 -0.83 8.71 -0.32
CA ASN A 56 -1.01 7.45 0.41
C ASN A 56 -1.61 7.73 1.80
N THR A 57 -2.42 6.82 2.30
CA THR A 57 -3.01 6.93 3.63
C THR A 57 -2.38 5.95 4.60
N VAL A 58 -2.21 6.36 5.84
CA VAL A 58 -1.86 5.49 6.95
C VAL A 58 -2.95 5.61 8.01
N THR A 59 -3.55 4.49 8.36
CA THR A 59 -4.55 4.40 9.43
C THR A 59 -3.92 3.70 10.63
N TYR A 60 -3.94 4.32 11.79
CA TYR A 60 -3.37 3.76 13.01
C TYR A 60 -4.44 3.65 14.10
N GLY A 61 -4.66 2.43 14.60
CA GLY A 61 -5.54 2.14 15.71
C GLY A 61 -4.78 2.10 17.04
N GLY A 62 -5.07 3.02 17.96
CA GLY A 62 -4.51 3.01 19.30
C GLY A 62 -5.24 2.01 20.20
N ILE A 63 -4.84 0.75 20.15
CA ILE A 63 -5.47 -0.37 20.86
C ILE A 63 -4.53 -1.02 21.90
N GLY A 64 -3.39 -0.41 22.19
CA GLY A 64 -2.34 -0.91 23.06
C GLY A 64 -1.34 -1.79 22.32
N SER A 65 -0.14 -1.91 22.90
CA SER A 65 0.98 -2.67 22.29
C SER A 65 0.62 -4.13 22.05
N GLY A 66 -0.02 -4.80 22.99
CA GLY A 66 -0.45 -6.19 22.85
C GLY A 66 -1.46 -6.40 21.73
N GLY A 67 -2.40 -5.45 21.56
CA GLY A 67 -3.37 -5.46 20.47
C GLY A 67 -2.70 -5.26 19.11
N GLY A 68 -1.72 -4.36 19.03
CA GLY A 68 -0.93 -4.13 17.82
C GLY A 68 -0.12 -5.35 17.40
N ILE A 69 0.57 -5.99 18.34
CA ILE A 69 1.34 -7.22 18.09
C ILE A 69 0.42 -8.33 17.59
N ARG A 70 -0.74 -8.52 18.23
CA ARG A 70 -1.73 -9.52 17.80
C ARG A 70 -2.24 -9.22 16.39
N SER A 71 -2.59 -7.96 16.10
CA SER A 71 -3.07 -7.56 14.78
C SER A 71 -2.03 -7.80 13.69
N LEU A 72 -0.76 -7.58 13.98
CA LEU A 72 0.33 -7.89 13.06
C LEU A 72 0.47 -9.41 12.85
N LYS A 73 0.42 -10.20 13.92
CA LYS A 73 0.47 -11.66 13.87
C LYS A 73 -0.69 -12.25 13.07
N ASP A 74 -1.88 -11.67 13.22
CA ASP A 74 -3.11 -12.09 12.53
C ASP A 74 -3.21 -11.52 11.09
N LYS A 75 -2.18 -10.81 10.63
CA LYS A 75 -2.12 -10.20 9.28
C LYS A 75 -3.21 -9.17 9.01
N ILE A 76 -3.71 -8.52 10.05
CA ILE A 76 -4.76 -7.49 9.94
C ILE A 76 -4.15 -6.13 9.61
N VAL A 77 -2.91 -5.88 10.05
CA VAL A 77 -2.20 -4.63 9.84
C VAL A 77 -0.85 -4.85 9.17
N ASP A 78 -0.32 -3.80 8.56
CA ASP A 78 0.97 -3.81 7.86
C ASP A 78 2.14 -3.55 8.81
N PHE A 79 1.90 -2.78 9.89
CA PHE A 79 2.88 -2.61 10.96
C PHE A 79 2.20 -2.43 12.33
N GLY A 80 2.94 -2.71 13.37
CA GLY A 80 2.51 -2.55 14.75
C GLY A 80 3.35 -1.53 15.51
N GLY A 81 2.73 -0.76 16.39
CA GLY A 81 3.41 0.09 17.36
C GLY A 81 3.47 -0.57 18.73
N SER A 82 4.65 -0.62 19.33
CA SER A 82 4.83 -1.19 20.66
C SER A 82 5.85 -0.39 21.45
N ASP A 83 5.63 -0.24 22.73
CA ASP A 83 6.59 0.30 23.71
C ASP A 83 7.50 -0.77 24.30
N ALA A 84 7.35 -2.01 23.87
CA ALA A 84 8.20 -3.13 24.25
C ALA A 84 8.67 -3.91 23.03
N TYR A 85 9.89 -4.41 23.09
CA TYR A 85 10.42 -5.32 22.06
C TYR A 85 9.76 -6.69 22.15
N LEU A 86 9.58 -7.33 21.00
CA LEU A 86 9.24 -8.74 20.95
C LEU A 86 10.45 -9.59 21.35
N SER A 87 10.21 -10.65 22.10
CA SER A 87 11.23 -11.67 22.36
C SER A 87 11.55 -12.47 21.08
N ASP A 88 12.67 -13.16 21.09
CA ASP A 88 13.06 -14.02 19.96
C ASP A 88 11.99 -15.08 19.66
N ALA A 89 11.35 -15.63 20.69
CA ALA A 89 10.27 -16.59 20.54
C ALA A 89 9.04 -15.97 19.85
N GLU A 90 8.65 -14.76 20.25
CA GLU A 90 7.54 -14.04 19.63
C GLU A 90 7.87 -13.65 18.18
N MET A 91 9.12 -13.27 17.91
CA MET A 91 9.57 -12.97 16.53
C MET A 91 9.47 -14.18 15.62
N GLN A 92 9.78 -15.38 16.12
CA GLN A 92 9.68 -16.63 15.38
C GLN A 92 8.22 -17.03 15.07
N GLU A 93 7.28 -16.59 15.91
CA GLU A 93 5.85 -16.85 15.69
C GLU A 93 5.21 -15.92 14.68
N MET A 94 5.90 -14.87 14.22
CA MET A 94 5.35 -13.94 13.24
C MET A 94 5.20 -14.58 11.87
N PRO A 95 4.11 -14.27 11.15
CA PRO A 95 3.82 -14.87 9.85
C PRO A 95 4.74 -14.37 8.72
N TYR A 96 5.50 -13.31 8.98
CA TYR A 96 6.43 -12.67 8.06
C TYR A 96 7.77 -12.43 8.74
N ALA A 97 8.81 -12.20 7.95
CA ALA A 97 10.05 -11.62 8.44
C ALA A 97 9.74 -10.26 9.09
N THR A 98 9.86 -10.19 10.40
CA THR A 98 9.52 -9.02 11.20
C THR A 98 10.80 -8.37 11.71
N VAL A 99 10.84 -7.05 11.68
CA VAL A 99 11.98 -6.26 12.18
C VAL A 99 11.49 -5.23 13.17
N HIS A 100 12.32 -4.93 14.17
CA HIS A 100 12.12 -3.78 15.03
C HIS A 100 12.72 -2.53 14.39
N ILE A 101 11.95 -1.47 14.40
CA ILE A 101 12.38 -0.13 14.00
C ILE A 101 12.28 0.74 15.25
N PRO A 102 13.39 1.24 15.79
CA PRO A 102 13.40 2.09 17.00
C PRO A 102 12.83 3.47 16.73
#